data_2ef25208cfd0ed4d3ac5f6e5847dfcfc
#
_entry.id   2ef25208cfd0ed4d3ac5f6e5847dfcfc
#
_cell.length_a   1.000
_cell.length_b   1.000
_cell.length_c   1.000
_cell.angle_alpha   90.00
_cell.angle_beta   90.00
_cell.angle_gamma   90.00
#
_symmetry.space_group_name_H-M   'P 1'
#
loop_
_entity.id
_entity.type
_entity.pdbx_description
1 polymer ?
#
loop_
_entity_poly.entity_id
_entity_poly.type
_entity_poly.pdbx_seq_one_letter_code
_entity_poly.pdbx_strand_id
1 'polypeptide(L)'
;MNQAKTPAQIRAILLGIIEKMANDPDRFVVHPQKDFTRNRICTMPNVICNLITAENHTLNRELFFFYSSLKMKIPTKSAFIQARSKLKPEAFQYLLNEFNKSFPFRKTFCGFHLISCDGTDSNIPALANDGDSFISFNSGNGGYYQNHLVACYDLLEKRYTDAVLQPRKKIKESLACCQLVDRNPVPGKCLFIMDRGFFSLNLLAHFQENNQFFLLRVKELSTKESPL
;
A
#
# COMPACT_ATOMS: atom_id res chain seq x y z
N MET A 1 -9.18 -19.02 24.39
CA MET A 1 -9.85 -18.31 23.25
C MET A 1 -9.37 -16.85 23.26
N ASN A 2 -8.54 -16.43 22.31
CA ASN A 2 -8.17 -15.00 22.20
C ASN A 2 -9.36 -14.25 21.62
N GLN A 3 -9.99 -13.39 22.42
CA GLN A 3 -11.06 -12.51 21.98
C GLN A 3 -10.62 -11.64 20.79
N ALA A 4 -11.51 -11.38 19.85
CA ALA A 4 -11.30 -10.40 18.79
C ALA A 4 -10.97 -9.04 19.43
N LYS A 5 -9.94 -8.36 18.93
CA LYS A 5 -9.57 -7.04 19.45
C LYS A 5 -10.67 -6.02 19.18
N THR A 6 -10.96 -5.19 20.15
CA THR A 6 -11.94 -4.10 19.99
C THR A 6 -11.38 -2.99 19.08
N PRO A 7 -12.23 -2.15 18.46
CA PRO A 7 -11.77 -1.01 17.66
C PRO A 7 -10.80 -0.09 18.43
N ALA A 8 -11.03 0.11 19.73
CA ALA A 8 -10.14 0.90 20.58
C ALA A 8 -8.74 0.27 20.71
N GLN A 9 -8.67 -1.05 20.86
CA GLN A 9 -7.40 -1.79 20.90
C GLN A 9 -6.67 -1.76 19.57
N ILE A 10 -7.40 -1.87 18.44
CA ILE A 10 -6.82 -1.77 17.09
C ILE A 10 -6.23 -0.38 16.89
N ARG A 11 -6.97 0.68 17.25
CA ARG A 11 -6.50 2.06 17.20
C ARG A 11 -5.25 2.26 18.06
N ALA A 12 -5.24 1.75 19.28
CA ALA A 12 -4.10 1.87 20.19
C ALA A 12 -2.83 1.21 19.62
N ILE A 13 -2.96 0.05 18.97
CA ILE A 13 -1.86 -0.62 18.30
C ILE A 13 -1.30 0.24 17.16
N LEU A 14 -2.18 0.75 16.29
CA LEU A 14 -1.79 1.61 15.17
C LEU A 14 -1.04 2.86 15.66
N LEU A 15 -1.60 3.57 16.63
CA LEU A 15 -0.96 4.76 17.21
C LEU A 15 0.37 4.42 17.90
N GLY A 16 0.45 3.29 18.60
CA GLY A 16 1.69 2.83 19.21
C GLY A 16 2.81 2.53 18.20
N ILE A 17 2.48 2.03 17.00
CA ILE A 17 3.46 1.83 15.93
C ILE A 17 3.93 3.20 15.40
N ILE A 18 3.00 4.13 15.15
CA ILE A 18 3.32 5.47 14.66
C ILE A 18 4.21 6.22 15.66
N GLU A 19 3.94 6.11 16.97
CA GLU A 19 4.79 6.69 18.00
C GLU A 19 6.20 6.07 18.02
N LYS A 20 6.32 4.75 17.86
CA LYS A 20 7.64 4.10 17.73
C LYS A 20 8.41 4.61 16.53
N MET A 21 7.73 4.81 15.38
CA MET A 21 8.34 5.40 14.18
C MET A 21 8.82 6.84 14.44
N ALA A 22 8.05 7.62 15.22
CA ALA A 22 8.40 9.01 15.54
C ALA A 22 9.56 9.10 16.55
N ASN A 23 9.76 8.10 17.39
CA ASN A 23 10.89 8.03 18.34
C ASN A 23 12.22 7.66 17.65
N ASP A 24 12.16 7.00 16.47
CA ASP A 24 13.32 6.72 15.60
C ASP A 24 13.00 7.14 14.15
N PRO A 25 12.93 8.46 13.89
CA PRO A 25 12.42 8.99 12.63
C PRO A 25 13.38 8.83 11.46
N ASP A 26 14.68 8.66 11.70
CA ASP A 26 15.74 8.73 10.68
C ASP A 26 15.55 7.73 9.53
N ARG A 27 14.93 6.58 9.81
CA ARG A 27 14.59 5.57 8.80
C ARG A 27 13.49 6.03 7.85
N PHE A 28 12.60 6.91 8.30
CA PHE A 28 11.33 7.24 7.67
C PHE A 28 11.29 8.65 7.09
N VAL A 29 12.35 9.44 7.29
CA VAL A 29 12.42 10.82 6.82
C VAL A 29 13.48 11.01 5.75
N VAL A 30 13.27 12.01 4.90
CA VAL A 30 14.17 12.31 3.77
C VAL A 30 15.51 12.82 4.28
N HIS A 31 15.51 13.70 5.30
CA HIS A 31 16.72 14.25 5.89
C HIS A 31 16.79 13.87 7.37
N PRO A 32 17.49 12.76 7.72
CA PRO A 32 17.74 12.38 9.11
C PRO A 32 18.31 13.54 9.92
N GLN A 33 18.02 13.59 11.23
CA GLN A 33 18.45 14.61 12.18
C GLN A 33 18.01 16.06 11.86
N LYS A 34 17.28 16.29 10.78
CA LYS A 34 16.76 17.60 10.40
C LYS A 34 15.23 17.64 10.35
N ASP A 35 14.61 16.58 9.82
CA ASP A 35 13.18 16.53 9.64
C ASP A 35 12.48 16.13 10.95
N PHE A 36 11.35 16.80 11.24
CA PHE A 36 10.55 16.63 12.47
C PHE A 36 11.29 16.83 13.80
N THR A 37 12.49 17.42 13.81
CA THR A 37 13.27 17.68 15.03
C THR A 37 12.71 18.81 15.89
N ARG A 38 11.88 19.70 15.29
CA ARG A 38 11.28 20.83 16.00
C ARG A 38 9.85 20.51 16.40
N ASN A 39 9.45 20.91 17.60
CA ASN A 39 8.06 20.81 18.03
C ASN A 39 7.18 21.81 17.26
N ARG A 40 6.49 21.32 16.22
CA ARG A 40 5.57 22.06 15.36
C ARG A 40 4.20 21.41 15.36
N ILE A 41 3.20 22.11 14.83
CA ILE A 41 1.82 21.56 14.70
C ILE A 41 1.80 20.27 13.87
N CYS A 42 2.52 20.25 12.74
CA CYS A 42 2.67 19.08 11.90
C CYS A 42 3.81 18.19 12.42
N THR A 43 3.58 17.45 13.49
CA THR A 43 4.48 16.38 13.95
C THR A 43 4.42 15.19 13.02
N MET A 44 5.41 14.30 13.05
CA MET A 44 5.40 13.08 12.23
C MET A 44 4.15 12.21 12.49
N PRO A 45 3.74 11.92 13.75
CA PRO A 45 2.49 11.21 14.02
C PRO A 45 1.26 11.89 13.42
N ASN A 46 1.12 13.21 13.60
CA ASN A 46 -0.04 13.94 13.08
C ASN A 46 -0.12 13.90 11.55
N VAL A 47 1.02 13.99 10.87
CA VAL A 47 1.06 13.91 9.40
C VAL A 47 0.67 12.51 8.93
N ILE A 48 1.24 11.45 9.52
CA ILE A 48 0.90 10.06 9.17
C ILE A 48 -0.58 9.79 9.46
N CYS A 49 -1.07 10.15 10.66
CA CYS A 49 -2.47 9.94 11.04
C CYS A 49 -3.43 10.67 10.08
N ASN A 50 -3.15 11.93 9.74
CA ASN A 50 -3.97 12.66 8.77
C ASN A 50 -4.02 11.97 7.41
N LEU A 51 -2.88 11.48 6.90
CA LEU A 51 -2.80 10.82 5.60
C LEU A 51 -3.57 9.49 5.55
N ILE A 52 -3.52 8.69 6.61
CA ILE A 52 -4.21 7.40 6.65
C ILE A 52 -5.71 7.51 6.99
N THR A 53 -6.15 8.66 7.53
CA THR A 53 -7.57 8.92 7.84
C THR A 53 -8.26 9.85 6.86
N ALA A 54 -7.58 10.26 5.79
CA ALA A 54 -8.15 11.12 4.75
C ALA A 54 -9.32 10.45 4.02
N GLU A 55 -10.41 11.18 3.82
CA GLU A 55 -11.69 10.70 3.27
C GLU A 55 -11.97 11.24 1.86
N ASN A 56 -10.94 11.55 1.09
CA ASN A 56 -11.06 12.04 -0.28
C ASN A 56 -11.73 13.43 -0.41
N HIS A 57 -11.57 14.27 0.59
CA HIS A 57 -11.95 15.67 0.54
C HIS A 57 -10.81 16.56 0.03
N THR A 58 -11.09 17.87 -0.12
CA THR A 58 -10.03 18.84 -0.37
C THR A 58 -9.06 18.89 0.82
N LEU A 59 -7.77 19.13 0.57
CA LEU A 59 -6.76 19.17 1.64
C LEU A 59 -7.13 20.11 2.80
N ASN A 60 -7.74 21.26 2.52
CA ASN A 60 -8.19 22.15 3.60
C ASN A 60 -9.23 21.50 4.50
N ARG A 61 -10.16 20.76 3.92
CA ARG A 61 -11.24 20.09 4.66
C ARG A 61 -10.68 18.94 5.47
N GLU A 62 -9.75 18.17 4.92
CA GLU A 62 -9.04 17.10 5.65
C GLU A 62 -8.29 17.65 6.87
N LEU A 63 -7.51 18.73 6.68
CA LEU A 63 -6.81 19.39 7.76
C LEU A 63 -7.77 19.94 8.81
N PHE A 64 -8.87 20.57 8.39
CA PHE A 64 -9.88 21.09 9.30
C PHE A 64 -10.46 19.98 10.18
N PHE A 65 -10.95 18.90 9.59
CA PHE A 65 -11.56 17.81 10.36
C PHE A 65 -10.55 17.14 11.29
N PHE A 66 -9.37 16.78 10.78
CA PHE A 66 -8.37 16.09 11.57
C PHE A 66 -7.91 16.92 12.77
N TYR A 67 -7.43 18.15 12.55
CA TYR A 67 -6.87 18.98 13.63
C TYR A 67 -7.94 19.51 14.59
N SER A 68 -9.14 19.78 14.10
CA SER A 68 -10.28 20.15 14.98
C SER A 68 -10.68 19.02 15.91
N SER A 69 -10.67 17.76 15.42
CA SER A 69 -10.97 16.59 16.27
C SER A 69 -9.95 16.40 17.40
N LEU A 70 -8.71 16.84 17.18
CA LEU A 70 -7.65 16.86 18.18
C LEU A 70 -7.64 18.11 19.05
N LYS A 71 -8.56 19.07 18.83
CA LYS A 71 -8.58 20.40 19.48
C LYS A 71 -7.26 21.16 19.30
N MET A 72 -6.60 20.99 18.16
CA MET A 72 -5.33 21.62 17.82
C MET A 72 -5.52 22.77 16.82
N LYS A 73 -4.54 23.68 16.75
CA LYS A 73 -4.48 24.69 15.71
C LYS A 73 -4.35 24.02 14.34
N ILE A 74 -5.16 24.49 13.37
CA ILE A 74 -5.14 23.96 12.00
C ILE A 74 -3.91 24.52 11.27
N PRO A 75 -3.05 23.67 10.70
CA PRO A 75 -1.91 24.14 9.91
C PRO A 75 -2.36 24.69 8.56
N THR A 76 -1.54 25.54 7.95
CA THR A 76 -1.74 25.95 6.56
C THR A 76 -1.46 24.77 5.61
N LYS A 77 -2.09 24.78 4.41
CA LYS A 77 -1.80 23.81 3.35
C LYS A 77 -0.29 23.67 3.08
N SER A 78 0.39 24.82 2.94
CA SER A 78 1.83 24.85 2.66
C SER A 78 2.63 24.18 3.75
N ALA A 79 2.32 24.46 5.03
CA ALA A 79 3.01 23.85 6.16
C ALA A 79 2.81 22.32 6.18
N PHE A 80 1.59 21.84 5.89
CA PHE A 80 1.30 20.41 5.82
C PHE A 80 2.01 19.74 4.65
N ILE A 81 1.96 20.33 3.44
CA ILE A 81 2.63 19.79 2.25
C ILE A 81 4.14 19.68 2.50
N GLN A 82 4.77 20.72 3.08
CA GLN A 82 6.18 20.68 3.45
C GLN A 82 6.48 19.62 4.53
N ALA A 83 5.58 19.38 5.46
CA ALA A 83 5.75 18.31 6.45
C ALA A 83 5.60 16.92 5.81
N ARG A 84 4.58 16.73 4.94
CA ARG A 84 4.35 15.49 4.21
C ARG A 84 5.54 15.10 3.33
N SER A 85 6.14 16.07 2.61
CA SER A 85 7.29 15.81 1.72
C SER A 85 8.57 15.37 2.45
N LYS A 86 8.59 15.44 3.78
CA LYS A 86 9.69 14.92 4.61
C LYS A 86 9.59 13.42 4.86
N LEU A 87 8.43 12.82 4.68
CA LEU A 87 8.24 11.39 4.86
C LEU A 87 8.69 10.63 3.61
N LYS A 88 9.43 9.55 3.82
CA LYS A 88 9.72 8.57 2.77
C LYS A 88 8.50 7.68 2.53
N PRO A 89 8.23 7.24 1.29
CA PRO A 89 7.15 6.28 1.00
C PRO A 89 7.25 4.97 1.80
N GLU A 90 8.48 4.51 2.08
CA GLU A 90 8.78 3.29 2.83
C GLU A 90 8.25 3.33 4.27
N ALA A 91 7.97 4.51 4.81
CA ALA A 91 7.32 4.68 6.11
C ALA A 91 5.94 4.01 6.15
N PHE A 92 5.17 4.10 5.05
CA PHE A 92 3.84 3.49 4.95
C PHE A 92 3.89 1.98 4.75
N GLN A 93 4.88 1.48 4.00
CA GLN A 93 5.13 0.04 3.89
C GLN A 93 5.51 -0.56 5.24
N TYR A 94 6.39 0.11 5.99
CA TYR A 94 6.76 -0.31 7.34
C TYR A 94 5.53 -0.33 8.27
N LEU A 95 4.71 0.74 8.24
CA LEU A 95 3.49 0.83 9.04
C LEU A 95 2.52 -0.31 8.74
N LEU A 96 2.28 -0.63 7.47
CA LEU A 96 1.44 -1.75 7.04
C LEU A 96 1.98 -3.08 7.57
N ASN A 97 3.28 -3.31 7.42
CA ASN A 97 3.92 -4.55 7.85
C ASN A 97 3.85 -4.74 9.38
N GLU A 98 4.20 -3.71 10.15
CA GLU A 98 4.15 -3.78 11.62
C GLU A 98 2.72 -3.89 12.15
N PHE A 99 1.78 -3.22 11.49
CA PHE A 99 0.37 -3.36 11.82
C PHE A 99 -0.12 -4.78 11.56
N ASN A 100 0.19 -5.38 10.41
CA ASN A 100 -0.17 -6.76 10.10
C ASN A 100 0.47 -7.78 11.06
N LYS A 101 1.73 -7.59 11.46
CA LYS A 101 2.40 -8.44 12.47
C LYS A 101 1.68 -8.43 13.83
N SER A 102 0.97 -7.35 14.16
CA SER A 102 0.22 -7.23 15.41
C SER A 102 -1.06 -8.06 15.45
N PHE A 103 -1.44 -8.63 14.31
CA PHE A 103 -2.66 -9.43 14.13
C PHE A 103 -2.30 -10.75 13.45
N PRO A 104 -2.25 -11.87 14.18
CA PRO A 104 -1.91 -13.16 13.59
C PRO A 104 -2.94 -13.58 12.53
N PHE A 105 -2.47 -14.20 11.46
CA PHE A 105 -3.30 -14.87 10.47
C PHE A 105 -3.77 -16.20 11.04
N ARG A 106 -5.09 -16.40 11.19
CA ARG A 106 -5.65 -17.58 11.84
C ARG A 106 -6.67 -18.34 11.00
N LYS A 107 -7.36 -17.60 10.13
CA LYS A 107 -8.43 -18.17 9.34
C LYS A 107 -7.88 -18.83 8.09
N THR A 108 -8.25 -20.07 7.88
CA THR A 108 -7.90 -20.82 6.68
C THR A 108 -9.13 -21.48 6.10
N PHE A 109 -9.10 -21.76 4.81
CA PHE A 109 -10.06 -22.59 4.10
C PHE A 109 -9.33 -23.83 3.58
N CYS A 110 -9.73 -25.01 4.00
CA CYS A 110 -9.05 -26.28 3.67
C CYS A 110 -7.53 -26.24 3.93
N GLY A 111 -7.10 -25.54 4.99
CA GLY A 111 -5.69 -25.39 5.36
C GLY A 111 -4.91 -24.32 4.60
N PHE A 112 -5.56 -23.51 3.75
CA PHE A 112 -4.95 -22.42 3.00
C PHE A 112 -5.43 -21.05 3.47
N HIS A 113 -4.53 -20.09 3.55
CA HIS A 113 -4.88 -18.67 3.52
C HIS A 113 -5.26 -18.29 2.08
N LEU A 114 -6.38 -17.59 1.90
CA LEU A 114 -6.87 -17.20 0.58
C LEU A 114 -6.45 -15.75 0.29
N ILE A 115 -5.50 -15.58 -0.62
CA ILE A 115 -4.94 -14.27 -0.96
C ILE A 115 -5.40 -13.88 -2.37
N SER A 116 -6.24 -12.86 -2.46
CA SER A 116 -6.60 -12.27 -3.75
C SER A 116 -5.57 -11.23 -4.14
N CYS A 117 -5.03 -11.31 -5.36
CA CYS A 117 -4.19 -10.25 -5.94
C CYS A 117 -4.94 -9.59 -7.10
N ASP A 118 -5.02 -8.27 -7.06
CA ASP A 118 -5.68 -7.48 -8.11
C ASP A 118 -4.96 -6.15 -8.30
N GLY A 119 -5.13 -5.59 -9.50
CA GLY A 119 -4.54 -4.32 -9.90
C GLY A 119 -5.58 -3.22 -10.06
N THR A 120 -5.24 -1.99 -9.69
CA THR A 120 -6.08 -0.82 -9.89
C THR A 120 -5.26 0.40 -10.26
N ASP A 121 -5.83 1.24 -11.13
CA ASP A 121 -5.23 2.51 -11.50
C ASP A 121 -5.67 3.63 -10.55
N SER A 122 -4.73 4.49 -10.16
CA SER A 122 -4.98 5.66 -9.32
C SER A 122 -4.43 6.92 -9.96
N ASN A 123 -5.29 7.91 -10.16
CA ASN A 123 -4.85 9.22 -10.59
C ASN A 123 -4.11 9.92 -9.46
N ILE A 124 -2.96 10.50 -9.79
CA ILE A 124 -2.11 11.21 -8.85
C ILE A 124 -1.96 12.69 -9.26
N PRO A 125 -1.67 13.59 -8.32
CA PRO A 125 -1.33 14.97 -8.66
C PRO A 125 -0.12 15.04 -9.58
N ALA A 126 -0.06 16.08 -10.41
CA ALA A 126 1.10 16.33 -11.26
C ALA A 126 2.39 16.43 -10.43
N LEU A 127 3.37 15.64 -10.82
CA LEU A 127 4.70 15.62 -10.20
C LEU A 127 5.71 16.13 -11.23
N ALA A 128 6.52 17.10 -10.82
CA ALA A 128 7.61 17.57 -11.66
C ALA A 128 8.60 16.43 -11.94
N ASN A 129 8.97 16.24 -13.21
CA ASN A 129 9.92 15.22 -13.69
C ASN A 129 9.46 13.76 -13.59
N ASP A 130 8.17 13.47 -13.38
CA ASP A 130 7.62 12.12 -13.41
C ASP A 130 7.00 11.79 -14.79
N GLY A 131 7.86 11.61 -15.78
CA GLY A 131 7.44 11.24 -17.13
C GLY A 131 6.87 9.81 -17.23
N ASP A 132 7.19 8.92 -16.28
CA ASP A 132 6.74 7.54 -16.29
C ASP A 132 5.29 7.38 -15.86
N SER A 133 4.79 8.28 -15.01
CA SER A 133 3.38 8.30 -14.58
C SER A 133 2.49 9.18 -15.47
N PHE A 134 3.06 9.98 -16.38
CA PHE A 134 2.31 10.89 -17.24
C PHE A 134 1.70 10.19 -18.45
N ILE A 135 0.40 10.39 -18.66
CA ILE A 135 -0.37 9.93 -19.83
C ILE A 135 -0.87 11.15 -20.59
N SER A 136 -0.49 11.28 -21.87
CA SER A 136 -1.02 12.31 -22.75
C SER A 136 -2.43 11.97 -23.24
N PHE A 137 -3.26 12.98 -23.44
CA PHE A 137 -4.53 12.80 -24.16
C PHE A 137 -4.28 12.52 -25.64
N ASN A 138 -5.17 11.75 -26.27
CA ASN A 138 -5.09 11.45 -27.70
C ASN A 138 -5.15 12.72 -28.58
N SER A 139 -5.73 13.81 -28.08
CA SER A 139 -5.76 15.12 -28.74
C SER A 139 -4.42 15.86 -28.76
N GLY A 140 -3.39 15.35 -28.09
CA GLY A 140 -2.07 15.96 -28.00
C GLY A 140 -1.94 17.15 -27.04
N ASN A 141 -3.04 17.71 -26.56
CA ASN A 141 -3.06 18.85 -25.65
C ASN A 141 -3.34 18.41 -24.21
N GLY A 142 -2.29 18.31 -23.39
CA GLY A 142 -2.42 17.97 -21.96
C GLY A 142 -2.43 16.47 -21.69
N GLY A 143 -2.69 16.13 -20.43
CA GLY A 143 -2.68 14.76 -19.94
C GLY A 143 -2.92 14.72 -18.43
N TYR A 144 -2.74 13.55 -17.85
CA TYR A 144 -2.89 13.30 -16.43
C TYR A 144 -1.80 12.35 -15.92
N TYR A 145 -1.62 12.31 -14.63
CA TYR A 145 -0.66 11.42 -13.98
C TYR A 145 -1.40 10.26 -13.33
N GLN A 146 -0.89 9.05 -13.51
CA GLN A 146 -1.51 7.83 -13.00
C GLN A 146 -0.45 6.83 -12.57
N ASN A 147 -0.69 6.18 -11.43
CA ASN A 147 0.03 5.02 -10.97
C ASN A 147 -0.88 3.79 -10.98
N HIS A 148 -0.27 2.64 -11.13
CA HIS A 148 -0.92 1.35 -11.00
C HIS A 148 -0.52 0.70 -9.68
N LEU A 149 -1.51 0.27 -8.90
CA LEU A 149 -1.33 -0.41 -7.63
C LEU A 149 -1.73 -1.87 -7.79
N VAL A 150 -0.81 -2.79 -7.54
CA VAL A 150 -1.13 -4.22 -7.36
C VAL A 150 -1.10 -4.52 -5.88
N ALA A 151 -2.18 -5.07 -5.35
CA ALA A 151 -2.32 -5.35 -3.93
C ALA A 151 -2.76 -6.79 -3.67
N CYS A 152 -2.26 -7.36 -2.57
CA CYS A 152 -2.70 -8.65 -2.05
C CYS A 152 -3.63 -8.46 -0.84
N TYR A 153 -4.76 -9.16 -0.85
CA TYR A 153 -5.79 -9.08 0.17
C TYR A 153 -6.15 -10.47 0.70
N ASP A 154 -6.04 -10.66 2.00
CA ASP A 154 -6.54 -11.89 2.65
C ASP A 154 -8.07 -11.85 2.76
N LEU A 155 -8.72 -12.75 2.02
CA LEU A 155 -10.18 -12.83 1.91
C LEU A 155 -10.86 -13.25 3.23
N LEU A 156 -10.15 -14.03 4.06
CA LEU A 156 -10.69 -14.56 5.30
C LEU A 156 -10.46 -13.63 6.49
N GLU A 157 -9.28 -13.02 6.56
CA GLU A 157 -8.95 -12.02 7.58
C GLU A 157 -9.46 -10.63 7.23
N LYS A 158 -9.85 -10.39 5.96
CA LYS A 158 -10.40 -9.14 5.43
C LYS A 158 -9.44 -7.96 5.61
N ARG A 159 -8.20 -8.14 5.17
CA ARG A 159 -7.17 -7.09 5.23
C ARG A 159 -6.16 -7.20 4.10
N TYR A 160 -5.61 -6.07 3.71
CA TYR A 160 -4.48 -6.04 2.80
C TYR A 160 -3.23 -6.59 3.49
N THR A 161 -2.51 -7.46 2.79
CA THR A 161 -1.25 -8.04 3.29
C THR A 161 -0.05 -7.29 2.79
N ASP A 162 -0.07 -6.88 1.53
CA ASP A 162 1.01 -6.13 0.89
C ASP A 162 0.54 -5.45 -0.41
N ALA A 163 1.35 -4.53 -0.95
CA ALA A 163 1.06 -3.82 -2.20
C ALA A 163 2.34 -3.37 -2.91
N VAL A 164 2.28 -3.27 -4.25
CA VAL A 164 3.32 -2.70 -5.12
C VAL A 164 2.73 -1.59 -5.95
N LEU A 165 3.38 -0.43 -5.95
CA LEU A 165 3.01 0.72 -6.76
C LEU A 165 3.96 0.83 -7.95
N GLN A 166 3.40 0.98 -9.16
CA GLN A 166 4.14 1.11 -10.40
C GLN A 166 3.72 2.38 -11.16
N PRO A 167 4.65 3.14 -11.76
CA PRO A 167 4.30 4.20 -12.70
C PRO A 167 3.53 3.65 -13.90
N ARG A 168 2.58 4.40 -14.43
CA ARG A 168 1.66 3.94 -15.50
C ARG A 168 2.36 3.37 -16.73
N LYS A 169 3.48 3.98 -17.16
CA LYS A 169 4.24 3.50 -18.33
C LYS A 169 5.10 2.27 -18.05
N LYS A 170 5.25 1.87 -16.78
CA LYS A 170 6.07 0.73 -16.36
C LYS A 170 5.25 -0.39 -15.74
N ILE A 171 3.96 -0.44 -16.02
CA ILE A 171 3.08 -1.49 -15.50
C ILE A 171 3.51 -2.85 -16.03
N LYS A 172 3.73 -3.76 -15.09
CA LYS A 172 3.91 -5.19 -15.30
C LYS A 172 3.32 -5.93 -14.10
N GLU A 173 2.02 -6.20 -14.15
CA GLU A 173 1.27 -6.82 -13.04
C GLU A 173 1.88 -8.16 -12.59
N SER A 174 2.30 -8.99 -13.55
CA SER A 174 2.95 -10.26 -13.22
C SER A 174 4.25 -10.07 -12.43
N LEU A 175 5.09 -9.08 -12.76
CA LEU A 175 6.30 -8.79 -12.00
C LEU A 175 6.01 -8.19 -10.62
N ALA A 176 4.99 -7.35 -10.52
CA ALA A 176 4.54 -6.85 -9.21
C ALA A 176 4.06 -8.02 -8.34
N CYS A 177 3.32 -8.95 -8.93
CA CYS A 177 2.86 -10.15 -8.22
C CYS A 177 4.02 -11.06 -7.81
N CYS A 178 5.08 -11.23 -8.63
CA CYS A 178 6.29 -11.95 -8.21
C CYS A 178 6.88 -11.36 -6.94
N GLN A 179 7.04 -10.03 -6.89
CA GLN A 179 7.54 -9.34 -5.69
C GLN A 179 6.64 -9.57 -4.46
N LEU A 180 5.32 -9.59 -4.65
CA LEU A 180 4.35 -9.83 -3.57
C LEU A 180 4.41 -11.27 -3.07
N VAL A 181 4.62 -12.24 -3.96
CA VAL A 181 4.78 -13.66 -3.61
C VAL A 181 6.08 -13.88 -2.83
N ASP A 182 7.21 -13.31 -3.31
CA ASP A 182 8.53 -13.48 -2.69
C ASP A 182 8.60 -12.91 -1.27
N ARG A 183 7.90 -11.81 -1.01
CA ARG A 183 7.88 -11.15 0.30
C ARG A 183 6.61 -11.36 1.10
N ASN A 184 5.80 -12.36 0.72
CA ASN A 184 4.51 -12.64 1.36
C ASN A 184 4.64 -12.75 2.89
N PRO A 185 3.95 -11.89 3.66
CA PRO A 185 4.04 -11.89 5.12
C PRO A 185 3.13 -12.92 5.79
N VAL A 186 2.27 -13.60 5.01
CA VAL A 186 1.29 -14.55 5.53
C VAL A 186 1.97 -15.90 5.76
N PRO A 187 1.96 -16.44 6.98
CA PRO A 187 2.64 -17.69 7.29
C PRO A 187 1.89 -18.91 6.72
N GLY A 188 2.62 -19.97 6.40
CA GLY A 188 2.05 -21.23 5.98
C GLY A 188 1.65 -21.28 4.51
N LYS A 189 0.66 -22.13 4.20
CA LYS A 189 0.21 -22.34 2.83
C LYS A 189 -0.78 -21.26 2.40
N CYS A 190 -0.42 -20.51 1.35
CA CYS A 190 -1.31 -19.53 0.73
C CYS A 190 -1.80 -20.04 -0.63
N LEU A 191 -3.07 -19.81 -0.93
CA LEU A 191 -3.65 -19.94 -2.25
C LEU A 191 -3.89 -18.53 -2.81
N PHE A 192 -3.08 -18.13 -3.79
CA PHE A 192 -3.21 -16.86 -4.48
C PHE A 192 -4.25 -16.96 -5.58
N ILE A 193 -5.22 -16.06 -5.56
CA ILE A 193 -6.35 -16.03 -6.50
C ILE A 193 -6.19 -14.77 -7.37
N MET A 194 -6.07 -14.98 -8.68
CA MET A 194 -5.75 -13.92 -9.62
C MET A 194 -6.53 -14.09 -10.92
N ASP A 195 -6.68 -12.99 -11.65
CA ASP A 195 -7.28 -13.01 -12.97
C ASP A 195 -6.25 -13.41 -14.06
N ARG A 196 -6.73 -13.51 -15.31
CA ARG A 196 -5.91 -13.91 -16.46
C ARG A 196 -4.80 -12.91 -16.83
N GLY A 197 -4.88 -11.66 -16.39
CA GLY A 197 -3.89 -10.62 -16.66
C GLY A 197 -2.55 -10.90 -16.00
N PHE A 198 -2.55 -11.66 -14.92
CA PHE A 198 -1.35 -12.03 -14.17
C PHE A 198 -0.56 -13.20 -14.75
N PHE A 199 -1.12 -13.95 -15.71
CA PHE A 199 -0.47 -15.15 -16.22
C PHE A 199 0.90 -14.87 -16.83
N SER A 200 1.94 -15.49 -16.26
CA SER A 200 3.28 -15.57 -16.84
C SER A 200 4.04 -16.77 -16.29
N LEU A 201 4.89 -17.40 -17.11
CA LEU A 201 5.72 -18.53 -16.67
C LEU A 201 6.67 -18.15 -15.52
N ASN A 202 7.18 -16.91 -15.55
CA ASN A 202 7.99 -16.37 -14.46
C ASN A 202 7.25 -16.36 -13.12
N LEU A 203 5.99 -15.90 -13.11
CA LEU A 203 5.17 -15.90 -11.90
C LEU A 203 4.91 -17.32 -11.38
N LEU A 204 4.69 -18.29 -12.29
CA LEU A 204 4.52 -19.70 -11.88
C LEU A 204 5.78 -20.26 -11.22
N ALA A 205 6.97 -19.90 -11.71
CA ALA A 205 8.24 -20.27 -11.07
C ALA A 205 8.36 -19.69 -9.66
N HIS A 206 8.01 -18.41 -9.45
CA HIS A 206 8.02 -17.79 -8.12
C HIS A 206 7.06 -18.50 -7.14
N PHE A 207 5.89 -18.93 -7.59
CA PHE A 207 4.99 -19.73 -6.74
C PHE A 207 5.62 -21.06 -6.34
N GLN A 208 6.28 -21.75 -7.28
CA GLN A 208 6.92 -23.03 -7.02
C GLN A 208 8.10 -22.86 -6.05
N GLU A 209 8.96 -21.89 -6.26
CA GLU A 209 10.12 -21.60 -5.41
C GLU A 209 9.72 -21.23 -3.97
N ASN A 210 8.62 -20.51 -3.81
CA ASN A 210 8.10 -20.12 -2.50
C ASN A 210 7.15 -21.13 -1.87
N ASN A 211 6.95 -22.32 -2.48
CA ASN A 211 6.01 -23.35 -2.03
C ASN A 211 4.59 -22.79 -1.78
N GLN A 212 4.14 -21.89 -2.64
CA GLN A 212 2.81 -21.29 -2.60
C GLN A 212 1.93 -21.84 -3.72
N PHE A 213 0.62 -21.71 -3.55
CA PHE A 213 -0.37 -22.24 -4.47
C PHE A 213 -1.08 -21.10 -5.18
N PHE A 214 -1.59 -21.36 -6.38
CA PHE A 214 -2.30 -20.36 -7.14
C PHE A 214 -3.58 -20.93 -7.78
N LEU A 215 -4.57 -20.08 -7.94
CA LEU A 215 -5.76 -20.25 -8.75
C LEU A 215 -5.81 -19.11 -9.74
N LEU A 216 -5.48 -19.39 -10.99
CA LEU A 216 -5.35 -18.41 -12.04
C LEU A 216 -6.33 -18.71 -13.16
N ARG A 217 -7.13 -17.71 -13.53
CA ARG A 217 -7.95 -17.80 -14.73
C ARG A 217 -7.04 -17.68 -15.96
N VAL A 218 -7.07 -18.66 -16.85
CA VAL A 218 -6.34 -18.61 -18.13
C VAL A 218 -7.26 -18.24 -19.28
N LYS A 219 -6.70 -17.66 -20.36
CA LYS A 219 -7.42 -17.52 -21.61
C LYS A 219 -7.63 -18.88 -22.23
N GLU A 220 -8.73 -19.05 -22.95
CA GLU A 220 -8.89 -20.19 -23.84
C GLU A 220 -7.74 -20.19 -24.85
N LEU A 221 -6.87 -21.20 -24.77
CA LEU A 221 -5.76 -21.33 -25.70
C LEU A 221 -6.34 -21.78 -27.03
N SER A 222 -6.33 -20.92 -28.04
CA SER A 222 -6.55 -21.36 -29.41
C SER A 222 -5.41 -22.33 -29.75
N THR A 223 -5.73 -23.43 -30.46
CA THR A 223 -4.78 -24.49 -30.86
C THR A 223 -3.54 -24.00 -31.63
N LYS A 224 -3.49 -22.72 -32.02
CA LYS A 224 -2.35 -22.05 -32.69
C LYS A 224 -1.36 -21.37 -31.74
N GLU A 225 -1.69 -21.23 -30.45
CA GLU A 225 -0.87 -20.52 -29.45
C GLU A 225 -0.54 -21.38 -28.23
N SER A 226 -0.66 -22.71 -28.35
CA SER A 226 -0.25 -23.61 -27.26
C SER A 226 1.27 -23.57 -27.12
N PRO A 227 1.81 -23.05 -26.01
CA PRO A 227 3.24 -23.22 -25.69
C PRO A 227 3.38 -24.57 -25.01
N LEU A 228 3.58 -25.62 -25.78
CA LEU A 228 4.17 -26.88 -25.37
C LEU A 228 5.51 -27.02 -26.04
#